data_a1053a89d32cc67c6163c1f57a9bd12c
#
_entry.id   a1053a89d32cc67c6163c1f57a9bd12c
#
_cell.length_a   1.000
_cell.length_b   1.000
_cell.length_c   1.000
_cell.angle_alpha   90.00
_cell.angle_beta   90.00
_cell.angle_gamma   90.00
#
_symmetry.space_group_name_H-M   'P 1'
#
loop_
_entity.id
_entity.type
_entity.pdbx_description
1 polymer ?
#
loop_
_entity_poly.entity_id
_entity_poly.type
_entity_poly.pdbx_seq_one_letter_code
_entity_poly.pdbx_strand_id
1 'polypeptide(L)'
;MMDEKARVLELRKELEKYSIEYYVYDNPSITDQEYDRLMQELMVLEEKHPEMYDANSPSQRIIGSVLDGFEKVTHDTQMLSLGNVFNKEEIEEFVQRISESISNPEFVVECKYDGLAMALLYDDGNFTRAVTRGDGIVGE
;
A
#
# COMPACT_ATOMS: atom_id res chain seq x y z
N MET A 1 -2.22 -24.13 -20.10
CA MET A 1 -2.73 -22.86 -19.56
C MET A 1 -2.69 -22.97 -18.05
N MET A 2 -2.01 -22.09 -17.37
CA MET A 2 -2.04 -22.04 -15.91
C MET A 2 -3.47 -21.68 -15.47
N ASP A 3 -3.98 -22.36 -14.48
CA ASP A 3 -5.29 -22.05 -13.91
C ASP A 3 -5.21 -20.66 -13.26
N GLU A 4 -6.08 -19.71 -13.66
CA GLU A 4 -6.07 -18.34 -13.12
C GLU A 4 -6.16 -18.34 -11.59
N LYS A 5 -6.88 -19.27 -11.00
CA LYS A 5 -6.97 -19.44 -9.54
C LYS A 5 -5.64 -19.88 -8.90
N ALA A 6 -4.92 -20.76 -9.56
CA ALA A 6 -3.58 -21.14 -9.13
C ALA A 6 -2.61 -19.95 -9.20
N ARG A 7 -2.74 -19.12 -10.23
CA ARG A 7 -1.94 -17.90 -10.39
C ARG A 7 -2.21 -16.86 -9.31
N VAL A 8 -3.46 -16.67 -8.87
CA VAL A 8 -3.80 -15.79 -7.73
C VAL A 8 -3.07 -16.23 -6.47
N LEU A 9 -3.09 -17.53 -6.15
CA LEU A 9 -2.42 -18.05 -4.96
C LEU A 9 -0.89 -17.93 -5.03
N GLU A 10 -0.32 -18.08 -6.21
CA GLU A 10 1.11 -17.89 -6.46
C GLU A 10 1.49 -16.41 -6.27
N LEU A 11 0.79 -15.49 -6.92
CA LEU A 11 1.02 -14.04 -6.82
C LEU A 11 0.93 -13.53 -5.38
N ARG A 12 -0.04 -13.99 -4.61
CA ARG A 12 -0.15 -13.62 -3.19
C ARG A 12 1.11 -13.98 -2.41
N LYS A 13 1.65 -15.19 -2.61
CA LYS A 13 2.87 -15.65 -1.95
C LYS A 13 4.12 -14.89 -2.41
N GLU A 14 4.23 -14.65 -3.71
CA GLU A 14 5.35 -13.90 -4.27
C GLU A 14 5.36 -12.45 -3.77
N LEU A 15 4.23 -11.75 -3.82
CA LEU A 15 4.09 -10.38 -3.38
C LEU A 15 4.29 -10.24 -1.87
N GLU A 16 3.81 -11.18 -1.06
CA GLU A 16 4.08 -11.20 0.37
C GLU A 16 5.58 -11.36 0.66
N LYS A 17 6.26 -12.28 -0.03
CA LYS A 17 7.71 -12.45 0.08
C LYS A 17 8.46 -11.19 -0.29
N TYR A 18 8.17 -10.57 -1.45
CA TYR A 18 8.84 -9.37 -1.92
C TYR A 18 8.58 -8.16 -1.00
N SER A 19 7.40 -8.06 -0.44
CA SER A 19 7.10 -7.03 0.57
C SER A 19 7.94 -7.21 1.84
N ILE A 20 8.11 -8.43 2.32
CA ILE A 20 8.97 -8.72 3.47
C ILE A 20 10.44 -8.39 3.15
N GLU A 21 10.92 -8.75 1.96
CA GLU A 21 12.27 -8.42 1.52
C GLU A 21 12.50 -6.89 1.48
N TYR A 22 11.52 -6.13 1.02
CA TYR A 22 11.60 -4.67 0.93
C TYR A 22 11.46 -4.02 2.31
N TYR A 23 10.36 -4.30 3.04
CA TYR A 23 10.03 -3.56 4.27
C TYR A 23 10.74 -4.06 5.53
N VAL A 24 11.15 -5.33 5.57
CA VAL A 24 11.75 -5.94 6.76
C VAL A 24 13.25 -6.09 6.62
N TYR A 25 13.71 -6.55 5.45
CA TYR A 25 15.13 -6.86 5.26
C TYR A 25 15.91 -5.76 4.55
N ASP A 26 15.21 -4.73 4.03
CA ASP A 26 15.82 -3.66 3.22
C ASP A 26 16.72 -4.22 2.09
N ASN A 27 16.29 -5.33 1.51
CA ASN A 27 17.02 -6.07 0.49
C ASN A 27 16.07 -6.65 -0.58
N PRO A 28 15.45 -5.79 -1.41
CA PRO A 28 14.52 -6.23 -2.43
C PRO A 28 15.22 -7.06 -3.51
N SER A 29 14.61 -8.17 -3.90
CA SER A 29 15.10 -9.05 -4.97
C SER A 29 14.53 -8.72 -6.35
N ILE A 30 13.53 -7.84 -6.41
CA ILE A 30 12.92 -7.34 -7.65
C ILE A 30 12.85 -5.81 -7.64
N THR A 31 12.65 -5.21 -8.80
CA THR A 31 12.45 -3.77 -8.94
C THR A 31 11.03 -3.35 -8.54
N ASP A 32 10.84 -2.08 -8.16
CA ASP A 32 9.52 -1.52 -7.86
C ASP A 32 8.54 -1.71 -9.03
N GLN A 33 9.02 -1.52 -10.27
CA GLN A 33 8.21 -1.72 -11.47
C GLN A 33 7.75 -3.17 -11.64
N GLU A 34 8.58 -4.14 -11.31
CA GLU A 34 8.21 -5.57 -11.36
C GLU A 34 7.20 -5.90 -10.26
N TYR A 35 7.40 -5.36 -9.05
CA TYR A 35 6.46 -5.50 -7.95
C TYR A 35 5.07 -4.93 -8.32
N ASP A 36 5.04 -3.71 -8.83
CA ASP A 36 3.80 -3.03 -9.24
C ASP A 36 3.07 -3.81 -10.35
N ARG A 37 3.80 -4.34 -11.34
CA ARG A 37 3.22 -5.17 -12.39
C ARG A 37 2.57 -6.44 -11.84
N LEU A 38 3.24 -7.13 -10.90
CA LEU A 38 2.69 -8.33 -10.26
C LEU A 38 1.47 -7.99 -9.40
N MET A 39 1.49 -6.85 -8.71
CA MET A 39 0.36 -6.35 -7.94
C MET A 39 -0.85 -6.06 -8.82
N GLN A 40 -0.65 -5.40 -9.97
CA GLN A 40 -1.74 -5.16 -10.92
C GLN A 40 -2.29 -6.46 -11.50
N GLU A 41 -1.43 -7.43 -11.84
CA GLU A 41 -1.86 -8.75 -12.30
C GLU A 41 -2.75 -9.43 -11.24
N LEU A 42 -2.36 -9.37 -9.95
CA LEU A 42 -3.15 -9.91 -8.85
C LEU A 42 -4.52 -9.23 -8.75
N MET A 43 -4.56 -7.89 -8.77
CA MET A 43 -5.81 -7.12 -8.66
C MET A 43 -6.80 -7.47 -9.80
N VAL A 44 -6.31 -7.54 -11.03
CA VAL A 44 -7.14 -7.92 -12.19
C VAL A 44 -7.68 -9.34 -12.07
N LEU A 45 -6.88 -10.30 -11.58
CA LEU A 45 -7.32 -11.67 -11.38
C LEU A 45 -8.31 -11.80 -10.22
N GLU A 46 -8.12 -11.08 -9.12
CA GLU A 46 -9.06 -11.05 -8.00
C GLU A 46 -10.41 -10.42 -8.38
N GLU A 47 -10.39 -9.39 -9.23
CA GLU A 47 -11.63 -8.81 -9.76
C GLU A 47 -12.42 -9.80 -10.63
N LYS A 48 -11.73 -10.61 -11.43
CA LYS A 48 -12.35 -11.69 -12.22
C LYS A 48 -12.87 -12.85 -11.37
N HIS A 49 -12.29 -13.07 -10.21
CA HIS A 49 -12.58 -14.19 -9.31
C HIS A 49 -13.02 -13.72 -7.92
N PRO A 50 -14.16 -13.03 -7.77
CA PRO A 50 -14.63 -12.49 -6.49
C PRO A 50 -14.87 -13.57 -5.43
N GLU A 51 -15.04 -14.83 -5.83
CA GLU A 51 -15.13 -15.96 -4.92
C GLU A 51 -13.81 -16.28 -4.19
N MET A 52 -12.70 -15.74 -4.67
CA MET A 52 -11.38 -15.88 -4.05
C MET A 52 -11.02 -14.68 -3.15
N TYR A 53 -11.99 -13.82 -2.83
CA TYR A 53 -11.74 -12.68 -1.95
C TYR A 53 -11.06 -13.13 -0.64
N ASP A 54 -9.99 -12.45 -0.29
CA ASP A 54 -9.24 -12.65 0.95
C ASP A 54 -8.80 -11.30 1.50
N ALA A 55 -9.29 -10.92 2.67
CA ALA A 55 -8.94 -9.67 3.35
C ALA A 55 -7.44 -9.59 3.69
N ASN A 56 -6.72 -10.72 3.69
CA ASN A 56 -5.28 -10.77 3.91
C ASN A 56 -4.47 -10.73 2.61
N SER A 57 -5.12 -10.63 1.44
CA SER A 57 -4.41 -10.49 0.18
C SER A 57 -3.50 -9.25 0.17
N PRO A 58 -2.30 -9.33 -0.43
CA PRO A 58 -1.44 -8.16 -0.65
C PRO A 58 -2.14 -6.98 -1.32
N SER A 59 -3.14 -7.22 -2.14
CA SER A 59 -3.96 -6.20 -2.80
C SER A 59 -4.90 -5.45 -1.84
N GLN A 60 -5.21 -6.03 -0.67
CA GLN A 60 -6.18 -5.51 0.30
C GLN A 60 -5.51 -4.88 1.52
N ARG A 61 -4.25 -5.14 1.76
CA ARG A 61 -3.52 -4.64 2.93
C ARG A 61 -2.13 -4.13 2.56
N ILE A 62 -1.65 -3.19 3.37
CA ILE A 62 -0.24 -2.80 3.35
C ILE A 62 0.54 -3.91 4.07
N ILE A 63 1.48 -4.54 3.36
CA ILE A 63 2.34 -5.56 3.97
C ILE A 63 3.51 -4.86 4.63
N GLY A 64 3.52 -4.89 5.95
CA GLY A 64 4.65 -4.52 6.79
C GLY A 64 4.60 -5.41 8.03
N SER A 65 5.67 -6.09 8.39
CA SER A 65 5.74 -6.76 9.68
C SER A 65 6.25 -5.78 10.72
N VAL A 66 5.55 -5.69 11.84
CA VAL A 66 6.03 -4.99 13.03
C VAL A 66 7.16 -5.82 13.62
N LEU A 67 8.38 -5.26 13.71
CA LEU A 67 9.54 -5.97 14.24
C LEU A 67 9.38 -6.26 15.74
N ASP A 68 9.86 -7.42 16.19
CA ASP A 68 9.93 -7.73 17.61
C ASP A 68 11.08 -6.93 18.24
N GLY A 69 10.77 -6.01 19.14
CA GLY A 69 11.77 -5.21 19.86
C GLY A 69 11.38 -3.79 20.18
N PHE A 70 10.33 -3.28 19.52
CA PHE A 70 9.75 -1.98 19.79
C PHE A 70 8.34 -2.11 20.40
N GLU A 71 7.92 -1.08 21.14
CA GLU A 71 6.55 -1.01 21.67
C GLU A 71 5.55 -0.85 20.52
N LYS A 72 4.61 -1.79 20.44
CA LYS A 72 3.55 -1.76 19.41
C LYS A 72 2.48 -0.74 19.79
N VAL A 73 2.14 0.13 18.85
CA VAL A 73 1.17 1.21 19.05
C VAL A 73 0.09 1.12 17.97
N THR A 74 -1.16 1.01 18.38
CA THR A 74 -2.30 1.10 17.47
C THR A 74 -2.54 2.57 17.10
N HIS A 75 -2.66 2.85 15.80
CA HIS A 75 -3.02 4.19 15.32
C HIS A 75 -4.47 4.51 15.60
N ASP A 76 -4.75 5.72 16.07
CA ASP A 76 -6.13 6.23 16.27
C ASP A 76 -6.89 6.34 14.93
N THR A 77 -6.15 6.59 13.85
CA THR A 77 -6.66 6.61 12.48
C THR A 77 -5.72 5.80 11.60
N GLN A 78 -6.28 4.91 10.81
CA GLN A 78 -5.49 4.06 9.91
C GLN A 78 -4.60 4.90 8.98
N MET A 79 -3.32 4.56 8.90
CA MET A 79 -2.37 5.13 7.96
C MET A 79 -2.50 4.44 6.59
N LEU A 80 -3.15 5.13 5.66
CA LEU A 80 -3.40 4.63 4.32
C LEU A 80 -2.16 4.77 3.42
N SER A 81 -2.12 3.98 2.34
CA SER A 81 -1.23 4.16 1.23
C SER A 81 -1.91 4.93 0.09
N LEU A 82 -1.12 5.52 -0.79
CA LEU A 82 -1.61 6.16 -2.00
C LEU A 82 -1.56 5.18 -3.16
N GLY A 83 -2.55 5.25 -4.06
CA GLY A 83 -2.52 4.52 -5.32
C GLY A 83 -1.46 5.09 -6.27
N ASN A 84 -0.96 4.24 -7.14
CA ASN A 84 -0.02 4.62 -8.19
C ASN A 84 -0.77 4.86 -9.52
N VAL A 85 -0.22 5.74 -10.35
CA VAL A 85 -0.62 5.94 -11.75
C VAL A 85 0.65 5.88 -12.62
N PHE A 86 0.56 5.28 -13.81
CA PHE A 86 1.73 4.97 -14.62
C PHE A 86 1.72 5.65 -15.99
N ASN A 87 0.59 6.26 -16.36
CA ASN A 87 0.43 6.91 -17.66
C ASN A 87 -0.49 8.13 -17.55
N LYS A 88 -0.57 8.87 -18.64
CA LYS A 88 -1.35 10.10 -18.71
C LYS A 88 -2.87 9.83 -18.60
N GLU A 89 -3.32 8.76 -19.18
CA GLU A 89 -4.73 8.36 -19.20
C GLU A 89 -5.24 8.12 -17.78
N GLU A 90 -4.48 7.44 -16.93
CA GLU A 90 -4.83 7.19 -15.53
C GLU A 90 -4.85 8.48 -14.69
N ILE A 91 -3.99 9.46 -15.02
CA ILE A 91 -4.05 10.79 -14.38
C ILE A 91 -5.33 11.53 -14.80
N GLU A 92 -5.72 11.46 -16.07
CA GLU A 92 -6.95 12.07 -16.57
C GLU A 92 -8.19 11.45 -15.91
N GLU A 93 -8.22 10.13 -15.75
CA GLU A 93 -9.28 9.41 -15.02
C GLU A 93 -9.34 9.82 -13.54
N PHE A 94 -8.19 9.97 -12.87
CA PHE A 94 -8.13 10.46 -11.50
C PHE A 94 -8.72 11.86 -11.38
N VAL A 95 -8.34 12.79 -12.26
CA VAL A 95 -8.87 14.16 -12.30
C VAL A 95 -10.37 14.17 -12.56
N GLN A 96 -10.85 13.34 -13.50
CA GLN A 96 -12.26 13.22 -13.81
C GLN A 96 -13.05 12.75 -12.60
N ARG A 97 -12.62 11.68 -11.94
CA ARG A 97 -13.28 11.13 -10.73
C ARG A 97 -13.40 12.15 -9.61
N ILE A 98 -12.37 12.97 -9.38
CA ILE A 98 -12.42 14.05 -8.39
C ILE A 98 -13.41 15.14 -8.83
N SER A 99 -13.44 15.49 -10.12
CA SER A 99 -14.32 16.53 -10.68
C SER A 99 -15.79 16.15 -10.65
N GLU A 100 -16.13 14.87 -10.59
CA GLU A 100 -17.51 14.40 -10.39
C GLU A 100 -18.06 14.76 -9.01
N SER A 101 -17.18 14.83 -8.02
CA SER A 101 -17.56 15.11 -6.62
C SER A 101 -17.29 16.55 -6.20
N ILE A 102 -16.32 17.21 -6.81
CA ILE A 102 -15.85 18.56 -6.45
C ILE A 102 -15.89 19.48 -7.66
N SER A 103 -16.65 20.55 -7.59
CA SER A 103 -16.67 21.58 -8.64
C SER A 103 -15.36 22.39 -8.64
N ASN A 104 -14.68 22.43 -9.78
CA ASN A 104 -13.41 23.14 -9.97
C ASN A 104 -12.33 22.74 -8.93
N PRO A 105 -11.88 21.47 -8.89
CA PRO A 105 -10.83 21.06 -7.97
C PRO A 105 -9.50 21.74 -8.32
N GLU A 106 -8.77 22.14 -7.30
CA GLU A 106 -7.38 22.59 -7.44
C GLU A 106 -6.45 21.44 -7.06
N PHE A 107 -5.35 21.28 -7.79
CA PHE A 107 -4.37 20.24 -7.56
C PHE A 107 -3.00 20.84 -7.24
N VAL A 108 -2.32 20.23 -6.27
CA VAL A 108 -0.91 20.50 -5.98
C VAL A 108 -0.08 19.29 -6.40
N VAL A 109 1.04 19.56 -7.06
CA VAL A 109 1.99 18.51 -7.46
C VAL A 109 3.22 18.62 -6.58
N GLU A 110 3.55 17.55 -5.90
CA GLU A 110 4.69 17.49 -4.99
C GLU A 110 5.55 16.25 -5.30
N CYS A 111 6.84 16.31 -4.93
CA CYS A 111 7.69 15.12 -5.00
C CYS A 111 7.25 14.12 -3.93
N LYS A 112 7.10 12.85 -4.33
CA LYS A 112 6.96 11.75 -3.38
C LYS A 112 8.36 11.36 -2.90
N TYR A 113 8.68 11.73 -1.66
CA TYR A 113 9.95 11.34 -1.06
C TYR A 113 9.89 9.89 -0.59
N ASP A 114 10.95 9.16 -0.87
CA ASP A 114 11.14 7.81 -0.34
C ASP A 114 11.68 7.87 1.09
N GLY A 115 11.17 7.00 1.96
CA GLY A 115 11.53 6.97 3.37
C GLY A 115 10.46 6.36 4.27
N LEU A 116 10.70 6.43 5.58
CA LEU A 116 9.75 5.95 6.58
C LEU A 116 8.55 6.89 6.73
N ALA A 117 7.37 6.33 6.54
CA ALA A 117 6.13 7.02 6.91
C ALA A 117 5.96 6.95 8.44
N MET A 118 5.77 8.11 9.06
CA MET A 118 5.69 8.23 10.52
C MET A 118 4.55 9.17 10.92
N ALA A 119 3.75 8.73 11.88
CA ALA A 119 2.76 9.58 12.55
C ALA A 119 3.41 10.28 13.74
N LEU A 120 3.27 11.60 13.82
CA LEU A 120 3.72 12.40 14.95
C LEU A 120 2.48 12.84 15.74
N LEU A 121 2.39 12.43 17.00
CA LEU A 121 1.27 12.74 17.86
C LEU A 121 1.66 13.91 18.78
N TYR A 122 0.74 14.87 18.86
CA TYR A 122 0.84 16.02 19.74
C TYR A 122 -0.42 16.12 20.63
N ASP A 123 -0.22 16.37 21.90
CA ASP A 123 -1.28 16.61 22.89
C ASP A 123 -1.11 18.03 23.46
N ASP A 124 -2.13 18.86 23.36
CA ASP A 124 -2.08 20.27 23.75
C ASP A 124 -0.86 21.03 23.21
N GLY A 125 -0.43 20.73 21.97
CA GLY A 125 0.73 21.34 21.33
C GLY A 125 2.09 20.78 21.75
N ASN A 126 2.12 19.80 22.67
CA ASN A 126 3.34 19.11 23.08
C ASN A 126 3.50 17.80 22.30
N PHE A 127 4.70 17.59 21.75
CA PHE A 127 5.03 16.31 21.11
C PHE A 127 5.02 15.19 22.16
N THR A 128 4.23 14.15 21.91
CA THR A 128 4.07 13.03 22.85
C THR A 128 4.65 11.73 22.31
N ARG A 129 4.52 11.49 21.00
CA ARG A 129 4.89 10.20 20.40
C ARG A 129 5.14 10.31 18.90
N ALA A 130 6.09 9.52 18.40
CA ALA A 130 6.25 9.19 16.99
C ALA A 130 5.98 7.70 16.81
N VAL A 131 5.25 7.34 15.77
CA VAL A 131 4.88 5.94 15.47
C VAL A 131 5.09 5.69 13.98
N THR A 132 5.81 4.64 13.63
CA THR A 132 5.96 4.22 12.24
C THR A 132 4.63 3.79 11.66
N ARG A 133 4.49 3.78 10.32
CA ARG A 133 3.25 3.30 9.70
C ARG A 133 2.94 1.83 10.07
N GLY A 134 3.96 0.97 10.15
CA GLY A 134 3.77 -0.46 10.32
C GLY A 134 2.88 -1.04 9.20
N ASP A 135 1.87 -1.80 9.60
CA ASP A 135 0.85 -2.34 8.69
C ASP A 135 -0.31 -1.36 8.39
N GLY A 136 -0.21 -0.13 8.88
CA GLY A 136 -1.21 0.92 8.77
C GLY A 136 -2.23 0.95 9.92
N ILE A 137 -2.32 -0.10 10.71
CA ILE A 137 -3.17 -0.21 11.92
C ILE A 137 -2.31 -0.19 13.18
N VAL A 138 -1.21 -0.92 13.16
CA VAL A 138 -0.23 -1.00 14.25
C VAL A 138 1.14 -0.61 13.73
N GLY A 139 1.80 0.34 14.42
CA GLY A 139 3.17 0.77 14.17
C GLY A 139 4.06 0.58 15.40
N GLU A 140 5.25 1.10 15.32
CA GLU A 140 6.30 1.04 16.37
C GLU A 140 6.78 2.42 16.75
#